data_d0dfd7e340aab5d58dce40f7e8201031
#
_entry.id   d0dfd7e340aab5d58dce40f7e8201031
#
_cell.length_a   1.000
_cell.length_b   1.000
_cell.length_c   1.000
_cell.angle_alpha   90.00
_cell.angle_beta   90.00
_cell.angle_gamma   90.00
#
_symmetry.space_group_name_H-M   'P 1'
#
loop_
_entity.id
_entity.type
_entity.pdbx_description
1 polymer ?
#
loop_
_entity_poly.entity_id
_entity_poly.type
_entity_poly.pdbx_seq_one_letter_code
_entity_poly.pdbx_strand_id
1 'polypeptide(L)'
;MTQQFVDTREFLSQTKFYEGYSRFMESENRYESWDEAVDRVIDMHEKNYINNNNTLQPFLEEARKAYKEQRVLGAQRALQFGGEQLMKHQMRMYNCTSSYVDRPAFFGEVFYILLCGAGAGFSCLLYTSPSPRDVR
;
A
#
# COMPACT_ATOMS: atom_id res chain seq x y z
N MET A 1 -17.76 -35.29 18.95
CA MET A 1 -17.49 -34.37 17.81
C MET A 1 -17.30 -32.99 18.39
N THR A 2 -16.06 -32.56 18.54
CA THR A 2 -15.72 -31.21 19.05
C THR A 2 -15.94 -30.25 17.90
N GLN A 3 -16.98 -29.42 17.98
CA GLN A 3 -17.21 -28.32 17.06
C GLN A 3 -16.04 -27.34 17.25
N GLN A 4 -15.10 -27.30 16.31
CA GLN A 4 -14.11 -26.22 16.25
C GLN A 4 -14.86 -24.92 15.98
N PHE A 5 -14.95 -24.08 16.97
CA PHE A 5 -15.37 -22.68 16.76
C PHE A 5 -14.29 -22.03 15.91
N VAL A 6 -14.57 -21.87 14.64
CA VAL A 6 -13.75 -21.02 13.76
C VAL A 6 -13.85 -19.60 14.33
N ASP A 7 -12.74 -19.03 14.72
CA ASP A 7 -12.73 -17.62 15.15
C ASP A 7 -13.16 -16.76 13.92
N THR A 8 -14.34 -16.19 14.04
CA THR A 8 -14.94 -15.39 12.96
C THR A 8 -14.02 -14.25 12.53
N ARG A 9 -13.22 -13.71 13.46
CA ARG A 9 -12.25 -12.65 13.18
C ARG A 9 -11.12 -13.16 12.30
N GLU A 10 -10.56 -14.32 12.64
CA GLU A 10 -9.49 -14.95 11.86
C GLU A 10 -9.97 -15.28 10.45
N PHE A 11 -11.14 -15.88 10.33
CA PHE A 11 -11.76 -16.19 9.04
C PHE A 11 -11.95 -14.95 8.18
N LEU A 12 -12.49 -13.86 8.74
CA LEU A 12 -12.67 -12.59 8.03
C LEU A 12 -11.33 -11.97 7.62
N SER A 13 -10.30 -12.04 8.48
CA SER A 13 -8.97 -11.54 8.19
C SER A 13 -8.34 -12.27 7.02
N GLN A 14 -8.40 -13.60 7.02
CA GLN A 14 -7.89 -14.44 5.93
C GLN A 14 -8.65 -14.18 4.63
N THR A 15 -9.98 -14.11 4.68
CA THR A 15 -10.80 -13.80 3.51
C THR A 15 -10.39 -12.47 2.88
N LYS A 16 -10.22 -11.43 3.69
CA LYS A 16 -9.81 -10.10 3.22
C LYS A 16 -8.39 -10.09 2.66
N PHE A 17 -7.49 -10.87 3.23
CA PHE A 17 -6.14 -11.01 2.70
C PHE A 17 -6.15 -11.63 1.30
N TYR A 18 -6.83 -12.76 1.13
CA TYR A 18 -6.89 -13.45 -0.16
C TYR A 18 -7.68 -12.67 -1.22
N GLU A 19 -8.71 -11.94 -0.83
CA GLU A 19 -9.52 -11.13 -1.75
C GLU A 19 -8.76 -9.90 -2.29
N GLY A 20 -7.95 -9.24 -1.45
CA GLY A 20 -7.42 -7.91 -1.78
C GLY A 20 -5.90 -7.80 -1.89
N TYR A 21 -5.13 -8.72 -1.33
CA TYR A 21 -3.69 -8.54 -1.14
C TYR A 21 -2.84 -9.70 -1.64
N SER A 22 -3.35 -10.92 -1.57
CA SER A 22 -2.66 -12.11 -2.05
C SER A 22 -2.63 -12.15 -3.57
N ARG A 23 -1.50 -12.54 -4.16
CA ARG A 23 -1.35 -12.68 -5.60
C ARG A 23 -1.41 -14.14 -6.00
N PHE A 24 -1.96 -14.37 -7.18
CA PHE A 24 -1.93 -15.70 -7.78
C PHE A 24 -0.53 -15.98 -8.35
N MET A 25 0.06 -17.10 -7.94
CA MET A 25 1.35 -17.60 -8.42
C MET A 25 1.11 -18.67 -9.48
N GLU A 26 1.34 -18.32 -10.74
CA GLU A 26 1.10 -19.23 -11.88
C GLU A 26 1.98 -20.49 -11.81
N SER A 27 3.22 -20.36 -11.31
CA SER A 27 4.16 -21.47 -11.18
C SER A 27 3.70 -22.57 -10.23
N GLU A 28 2.92 -22.22 -9.21
CA GLU A 28 2.44 -23.14 -8.18
C GLU A 28 0.92 -23.35 -8.22
N ASN A 29 0.25 -22.64 -9.12
CA ASN A 29 -1.22 -22.68 -9.29
C ASN A 29 -1.99 -22.45 -7.98
N ARG A 30 -1.50 -21.50 -7.17
CA ARG A 30 -2.10 -21.09 -5.88
C ARG A 30 -1.91 -19.61 -5.61
N TYR A 31 -2.59 -19.12 -4.60
CA TYR A 31 -2.37 -17.78 -4.09
C TYR A 31 -1.21 -17.73 -3.09
N GLU A 32 -0.53 -16.57 -3.00
CA GLU A 32 0.49 -16.29 -1.99
C GLU A 32 -0.07 -16.48 -0.58
N SER A 33 0.73 -17.05 0.31
CA SER A 33 0.51 -17.00 1.75
C SER A 33 0.85 -15.61 2.32
N TRP A 34 0.47 -15.36 3.58
CA TRP A 34 0.83 -14.14 4.28
C TRP A 34 2.34 -13.90 4.30
N ASP A 35 3.10 -14.94 4.64
CA ASP A 35 4.55 -14.86 4.75
C ASP A 35 5.21 -14.52 3.41
N GLU A 36 4.74 -15.10 2.32
CA GLU A 36 5.23 -14.83 0.97
C GLU A 36 4.90 -13.40 0.53
N ALA A 37 3.71 -12.90 0.85
CA ALA A 37 3.34 -11.52 0.58
C ALA A 37 4.22 -10.53 1.36
N VAL A 38 4.54 -10.83 2.61
CA VAL A 38 5.47 -10.04 3.43
C VAL A 38 6.88 -10.08 2.84
N ASP A 39 7.37 -11.27 2.46
CA ASP A 39 8.68 -11.41 1.82
C ASP A 39 8.76 -10.59 0.54
N ARG A 40 7.77 -10.65 -0.32
CA ARG A 40 7.69 -9.83 -1.54
C ARG A 40 7.81 -8.33 -1.26
N VAL A 41 7.19 -7.84 -0.19
CA VAL A 41 7.27 -6.41 0.19
C VAL A 41 8.64 -6.05 0.73
N ILE A 42 9.19 -6.86 1.64
CA ILE A 42 10.49 -6.58 2.24
C ILE A 42 11.61 -6.72 1.19
N ASP A 43 11.58 -7.74 0.33
CA ASP A 43 12.55 -7.93 -0.75
C ASP A 43 12.52 -6.73 -1.73
N MET A 44 11.36 -6.15 -1.98
CA MET A 44 11.25 -4.92 -2.75
C MET A 44 12.02 -3.77 -2.09
N HIS A 45 11.90 -3.61 -0.78
CA HIS A 45 12.63 -2.59 -0.03
C HIS A 45 14.14 -2.89 0.02
N GLU A 46 14.52 -4.14 0.21
CA GLU A 46 15.91 -4.57 0.13
C GLU A 46 16.53 -4.18 -1.21
N LYS A 47 15.91 -4.57 -2.31
CA LYS A 47 16.39 -4.23 -3.67
C LYS A 47 16.50 -2.73 -3.90
N ASN A 48 15.63 -1.94 -3.30
CA ASN A 48 15.61 -0.49 -3.53
C ASN A 48 16.63 0.27 -2.67
N TYR A 49 16.88 -0.17 -1.44
CA TYR A 49 17.62 0.62 -0.46
C TYR A 49 18.97 0.04 -0.06
N ILE A 50 19.22 -1.27 -0.23
CA ILE A 50 20.46 -1.91 0.23
C ILE A 50 21.57 -1.86 -0.79
N ASN A 51 21.32 -1.56 -2.05
CA ASN A 51 22.34 -1.54 -3.11
C ASN A 51 23.59 -0.72 -2.77
N ASN A 52 23.56 0.15 -1.74
CA ASN A 52 24.70 0.95 -1.30
C ASN A 52 24.88 1.04 0.23
N ASN A 53 24.07 0.38 1.05
CA ASN A 53 24.14 0.62 2.49
C ASN A 53 23.66 -0.58 3.32
N ASN A 54 24.59 -1.46 3.70
CA ASN A 54 24.33 -2.64 4.54
C ASN A 54 23.80 -2.31 5.96
N THR A 55 23.78 -1.04 6.34
CA THR A 55 23.34 -0.60 7.68
C THR A 55 21.84 -0.84 7.90
N LEU A 56 21.03 -0.92 6.82
CA LEU A 56 19.58 -1.13 6.92
C LEU A 56 19.20 -2.61 7.01
N GLN A 57 20.09 -3.54 6.69
CA GLN A 57 19.78 -4.97 6.66
C GLN A 57 19.18 -5.50 7.98
N PRO A 58 19.79 -5.25 9.15
CA PRO A 58 19.26 -5.75 10.42
C PRO A 58 17.85 -5.22 10.72
N PHE A 59 17.57 -3.97 10.35
CA PHE A 59 16.25 -3.36 10.55
C PHE A 59 15.18 -3.99 9.64
N LEU A 60 15.54 -4.32 8.39
CA LEU A 60 14.63 -4.97 7.47
C LEU A 60 14.33 -6.42 7.89
N GLU A 61 15.31 -7.14 8.43
CA GLU A 61 15.10 -8.48 8.98
C GLU A 61 14.18 -8.44 10.21
N GLU A 62 14.39 -7.48 11.12
CA GLU A 62 13.50 -7.30 12.27
C GLU A 62 12.08 -6.90 11.83
N ALA A 63 11.96 -6.01 10.85
CA ALA A 63 10.68 -5.62 10.27
C ALA A 63 9.98 -6.81 9.61
N ARG A 64 10.70 -7.64 8.85
CA ARG A 64 10.20 -8.88 8.23
C ARG A 64 9.60 -9.81 9.28
N LYS A 65 10.34 -10.07 10.36
CA LYS A 65 9.87 -10.90 11.45
C LYS A 65 8.62 -10.33 12.12
N ALA A 66 8.65 -9.06 12.50
CA ALA A 66 7.52 -8.40 13.15
C ALA A 66 6.27 -8.36 12.26
N TYR A 67 6.45 -8.24 10.94
CA TYR A 67 5.37 -8.21 9.98
C TYR A 67 4.77 -9.60 9.76
N LYS A 68 5.59 -10.66 9.65
CA LYS A 68 5.12 -12.06 9.57
C LYS A 68 4.34 -12.46 10.82
N GLU A 69 4.81 -12.07 12.00
CA GLU A 69 4.14 -12.29 13.29
C GLU A 69 2.90 -11.38 13.49
N GLN A 70 2.55 -10.55 12.52
CA GLN A 70 1.42 -9.59 12.57
C GLN A 70 1.48 -8.62 13.76
N ARG A 71 2.66 -8.37 14.31
CA ARG A 71 2.87 -7.37 15.37
C ARG A 71 2.86 -5.94 14.83
N VAL A 72 3.19 -5.77 13.57
CA VAL A 72 3.11 -4.52 12.83
C VAL A 72 2.44 -4.76 11.49
N LEU A 73 1.75 -3.75 10.98
CA LEU A 73 1.22 -3.72 9.62
C LEU A 73 1.92 -2.58 8.87
N GLY A 74 2.52 -2.92 7.74
CA GLY A 74 3.03 -1.94 6.80
C GLY A 74 1.91 -1.25 6.01
N ALA A 75 2.31 -0.38 5.08
CA ALA A 75 1.36 0.27 4.20
C ALA A 75 0.57 -0.76 3.37
N GLN A 76 -0.75 -0.73 3.47
CA GLN A 76 -1.62 -1.68 2.75
C GLN A 76 -1.38 -1.67 1.23
N ARG A 77 -1.07 -0.50 0.66
CA ARG A 77 -0.71 -0.36 -0.76
C ARG A 77 0.57 -1.12 -1.12
N ALA A 78 1.53 -1.24 -0.19
CA ALA A 78 2.72 -2.05 -0.40
C ALA A 78 2.38 -3.55 -0.46
N LEU A 79 1.48 -4.04 0.40
CA LEU A 79 0.97 -5.42 0.28
C LEU A 79 0.24 -5.65 -1.05
N GLN A 80 -0.61 -4.71 -1.44
CA GLN A 80 -1.43 -4.84 -2.65
C GLN A 80 -0.58 -4.79 -3.92
N PHE A 81 0.36 -3.84 -4.04
CA PHE A 81 1.09 -3.54 -5.26
C PHE A 81 2.60 -3.79 -5.19
N GLY A 82 3.16 -4.10 -4.00
CA GLY A 82 4.59 -4.28 -3.80
C GLY A 82 5.24 -5.29 -4.73
N GLY A 83 6.50 -5.08 -5.06
CA GLY A 83 7.28 -5.88 -6.02
C GLY A 83 7.65 -5.07 -7.26
N GLU A 84 8.00 -5.74 -8.36
CA GLU A 84 8.53 -5.09 -9.58
C GLU A 84 7.60 -4.03 -10.18
N GLN A 85 6.30 -4.21 -10.10
CA GLN A 85 5.34 -3.24 -10.65
C GLN A 85 5.41 -1.90 -9.93
N LEU A 86 5.57 -1.95 -8.61
CA LEU A 86 5.69 -0.73 -7.82
C LEU A 86 7.04 -0.05 -8.02
N MET A 87 8.10 -0.82 -8.24
CA MET A 87 9.43 -0.29 -8.56
C MET A 87 9.43 0.49 -9.88
N LYS A 88 8.60 0.10 -10.84
CA LYS A 88 8.45 0.78 -12.14
C LYS A 88 7.47 1.96 -12.07
N HIS A 89 6.41 1.84 -11.28
CA HIS A 89 5.29 2.80 -11.26
C HIS A 89 4.88 3.13 -9.82
N GLN A 90 5.65 4.00 -9.18
CA GLN A 90 5.52 4.34 -7.75
C GLN A 90 4.23 5.11 -7.40
N MET A 91 3.56 5.72 -8.37
CA MET A 91 2.32 6.50 -8.13
C MET A 91 1.23 5.70 -7.42
N ARG A 92 1.19 4.39 -7.60
CA ARG A 92 0.22 3.51 -6.94
C ARG A 92 0.39 3.42 -5.42
N MET A 93 1.53 3.87 -4.87
CA MET A 93 1.73 3.95 -3.42
C MET A 93 0.92 5.06 -2.77
N TYR A 94 0.59 6.11 -3.51
CA TYR A 94 -0.14 7.24 -2.98
C TYR A 94 -1.64 6.95 -2.97
N ASN A 95 -2.27 7.04 -1.80
CA ASN A 95 -3.71 6.87 -1.68
C ASN A 95 -4.46 8.05 -2.27
N CYS A 96 -4.01 9.25 -1.95
CA CYS A 96 -4.60 10.49 -2.44
C CYS A 96 -3.56 11.59 -2.53
N THR A 97 -3.80 12.49 -3.47
CA THR A 97 -3.10 13.75 -3.65
C THR A 97 -4.12 14.87 -3.62
N SER A 98 -3.69 16.06 -3.30
CA SER A 98 -4.55 17.24 -3.33
C SER A 98 -3.89 18.36 -4.12
N SER A 99 -4.68 19.12 -4.83
CA SER A 99 -4.23 20.28 -5.60
C SER A 99 -5.31 21.37 -5.62
N TYR A 100 -4.97 22.52 -6.15
CA TYR A 100 -5.89 23.64 -6.28
C TYR A 100 -6.29 23.83 -7.74
N VAL A 101 -7.55 24.20 -7.95
CA VAL A 101 -8.09 24.55 -9.30
C VAL A 101 -7.72 25.99 -9.60
N ASP A 102 -6.43 26.26 -9.79
CA ASP A 102 -5.88 27.60 -9.99
C ASP A 102 -5.23 27.81 -11.37
N ARG A 103 -5.20 26.77 -12.19
CA ARG A 103 -4.55 26.78 -13.50
C ARG A 103 -5.24 25.86 -14.51
N PRO A 104 -5.19 26.18 -15.82
CA PRO A 104 -5.81 25.34 -16.86
C PRO A 104 -5.23 23.91 -16.93
N ALA A 105 -3.94 23.74 -16.62
CA ALA A 105 -3.28 22.43 -16.61
C ALA A 105 -3.81 21.49 -15.53
N PHE A 106 -4.48 22.00 -14.50
CA PHE A 106 -5.02 21.23 -13.36
C PHE A 106 -5.80 20.00 -13.80
N PHE A 107 -6.70 20.14 -14.76
CA PHE A 107 -7.53 19.01 -15.20
C PHE A 107 -6.70 17.88 -15.80
N GLY A 108 -5.71 18.22 -16.62
CA GLY A 108 -4.78 17.23 -17.18
C GLY A 108 -3.96 16.53 -16.12
N GLU A 109 -3.46 17.26 -15.12
CA GLU A 109 -2.71 16.72 -13.99
C GLU A 109 -3.56 15.76 -13.16
N VAL A 110 -4.79 16.14 -12.82
CA VAL A 110 -5.73 15.29 -12.06
C VAL A 110 -6.06 14.03 -12.85
N PHE A 111 -6.37 14.12 -14.13
CA PHE A 111 -6.61 12.94 -14.96
C PHE A 111 -5.41 12.02 -15.02
N TYR A 112 -4.20 12.56 -15.15
CA TYR A 112 -2.97 11.76 -15.12
C TYR A 112 -2.82 11.01 -13.80
N ILE A 113 -3.01 11.67 -12.66
CA ILE A 113 -2.93 11.07 -11.32
C ILE A 113 -3.95 9.94 -11.16
N LEU A 114 -5.20 10.17 -11.58
CA LEU A 114 -6.26 9.17 -11.53
C LEU A 114 -5.94 7.95 -12.41
N LEU A 115 -5.44 8.17 -13.62
CA LEU A 115 -5.02 7.09 -14.53
C LEU A 115 -3.85 6.28 -13.96
N CYS A 116 -2.97 6.91 -13.18
CA CYS A 116 -1.90 6.21 -12.46
C CYS A 116 -2.40 5.41 -11.26
N GLY A 117 -3.68 5.49 -10.89
CA GLY A 117 -4.30 4.74 -9.81
C GLY A 117 -4.21 5.39 -8.43
N ALA A 118 -3.81 6.67 -8.34
CA ALA A 118 -3.90 7.47 -7.12
C ALA A 118 -5.24 8.23 -7.07
N GLY A 119 -5.76 8.49 -5.87
CA GLY A 119 -6.91 9.37 -5.68
C GLY A 119 -6.51 10.84 -5.83
N ALA A 120 -7.39 11.68 -6.34
CA ALA A 120 -7.16 13.12 -6.45
C ALA A 120 -8.30 13.91 -5.78
N GLY A 121 -7.94 14.73 -4.82
CA GLY A 121 -8.81 15.73 -4.22
C GLY A 121 -8.42 17.13 -4.70
N PHE A 122 -9.37 18.04 -4.73
CA PHE A 122 -9.09 19.42 -5.12
C PHE A 122 -9.96 20.41 -4.38
N SER A 123 -9.46 21.64 -4.26
CA SER A 123 -10.20 22.77 -3.74
C SER A 123 -10.32 23.86 -4.79
N CYS A 124 -11.52 24.34 -4.99
CA CYS A 124 -11.81 25.53 -5.79
C CYS A 124 -12.06 26.77 -4.91
N LEU A 125 -11.98 26.64 -3.58
CA LEU A 125 -12.41 27.67 -2.64
C LEU A 125 -11.25 28.43 -1.99
N LEU A 126 -10.11 28.56 -2.65
CA LEU A 126 -8.90 29.19 -2.12
C LEU A 126 -9.12 30.63 -1.61
N TYR A 127 -10.10 31.35 -2.16
CA TYR A 127 -10.31 32.77 -1.88
C TYR A 127 -11.72 33.14 -1.43
N THR A 128 -12.68 32.20 -1.39
CA THR A 128 -14.08 32.55 -1.27
C THR A 128 -14.67 32.34 0.13
N SER A 129 -14.07 31.50 0.95
CA SER A 129 -14.51 31.36 2.35
C SER A 129 -13.46 30.55 3.12
N PRO A 130 -12.77 31.12 4.10
CA PRO A 130 -11.98 30.32 5.00
C PRO A 130 -12.90 29.35 5.73
N SER A 131 -12.54 28.07 5.75
CA SER A 131 -13.24 27.11 6.58
C SER A 131 -13.24 27.59 8.03
N PRO A 132 -14.31 27.39 8.81
CA PRO A 132 -14.31 27.71 10.23
C PRO A 132 -13.15 27.07 11.01
N ARG A 133 -12.47 26.08 10.42
CA ARG A 133 -11.27 25.45 10.97
C ARG A 133 -9.98 26.20 10.67
N ASP A 134 -9.99 27.06 9.68
CA ASP A 134 -8.80 27.82 9.24
C ASP A 134 -8.72 29.21 9.91
N VAL A 135 -9.72 29.58 10.66
CA VAL A 135 -9.73 30.80 11.48
C VAL A 135 -9.10 30.47 12.82
N ARG A 136 -7.79 30.59 12.91
CA ARG A 136 -7.03 30.65 14.15
C ARG A 136 -6.26 31.96 14.22
#